data_2775fd519f614ba29f776b38bd8c1e11
#
_entry.id   2775fd519f614ba29f776b38bd8c1e11
#
_cell.length_a   1.000
_cell.length_b   1.000
_cell.length_c   1.000
_cell.angle_alpha   90.00
_cell.angle_beta   90.00
_cell.angle_gamma   90.00
#
_symmetry.space_group_name_H-M   'P 1'
#
loop_
_entity.id
_entity.type
_entity.pdbx_description
1 polymer ?
#
loop_
_entity_poly.entity_id
_entity_poly.type
_entity_poly.pdbx_seq_one_letter_code
_entity_poly.pdbx_strand_id
1 'polypeptide(L)'
;VGATYDYSFAPLSIEPLKNIAVLDSSEYFALFRDFNFNPLPTNITLNSNIFRQYNEQKFREVTLSENDIGIPTLYQRNFMFEWEYRINYNLTRSLQFSFNATNTRLVRNFIDENNVDDDSIGIWYDFFDIGRPNQHFQTLQLNYDLPFEKVPLLRFIKTT
;
A
#
# COMPACT_ATOMS: atom_id res chain seq x y z
N VAL A 1 -5.94 4.38 -15.23
CA VAL A 1 -5.95 5.68 -14.52
C VAL A 1 -5.32 5.48 -13.16
N GLY A 2 -4.34 6.32 -12.80
CA GLY A 2 -3.65 6.27 -11.53
C GLY A 2 -3.74 7.61 -10.79
N ALA A 3 -3.76 7.55 -9.46
CA ALA A 3 -3.67 8.68 -8.57
C ALA A 3 -2.61 8.41 -7.51
N THR A 4 -1.77 9.39 -7.25
CA THR A 4 -0.76 9.34 -6.19
C THR A 4 -0.97 10.52 -5.26
N TYR A 5 -0.98 10.24 -3.98
CA TYR A 5 -0.97 11.25 -2.93
C TYR A 5 0.24 11.00 -2.04
N ASP A 6 1.06 12.02 -1.86
CA ASP A 6 2.24 11.99 -0.99
C ASP A 6 2.20 13.19 -0.05
N TYR A 7 2.34 12.92 1.24
CA TYR A 7 2.35 13.96 2.25
C TYR A 7 3.49 13.73 3.23
N SER A 8 4.35 14.74 3.35
CA SER A 8 5.47 14.76 4.31
C SER A 8 5.15 15.73 5.45
N PHE A 9 5.23 15.21 6.66
CA PHE A 9 5.01 16.01 7.87
C PHE A 9 6.30 16.70 8.29
N ALA A 10 6.19 17.91 8.81
CA ALA A 10 7.30 18.55 9.49
C ALA A 10 7.64 17.77 10.76
N PRO A 11 8.90 17.43 11.02
CA PRO A 11 9.29 16.69 12.21
C PRO A 11 9.00 17.53 13.47
N LEU A 12 8.21 16.94 14.37
CA LEU A 12 7.89 17.52 15.66
C LEU A 12 8.54 16.69 16.77
N SER A 13 9.82 16.92 17.04
CA SER A 13 10.52 16.20 18.09
C SER A 13 10.21 16.78 19.47
N ILE A 14 9.55 15.99 20.32
CA ILE A 14 9.26 16.34 21.70
C ILE A 14 10.30 15.66 22.59
N GLU A 15 10.97 16.41 23.43
CA GLU A 15 11.97 15.93 24.40
C GLU A 15 11.43 16.14 25.84
N PRO A 16 10.54 15.25 26.32
CA PRO A 16 9.76 15.50 27.54
C PRO A 16 10.62 15.47 28.81
N LEU A 17 11.76 14.82 28.77
CA LEU A 17 12.62 14.60 29.93
C LEU A 17 13.86 15.52 29.99
N LYS A 18 14.04 16.38 28.99
CA LYS A 18 15.25 17.22 28.84
C LYS A 18 15.49 18.20 29.99
N ASN A 19 14.41 18.69 30.61
CA ASN A 19 14.49 19.75 31.63
C ASN A 19 14.40 19.21 33.05
N ILE A 20 14.61 17.92 33.28
CA ILE A 20 14.54 17.30 34.59
C ILE A 20 15.95 17.36 35.24
N ALA A 21 16.15 18.21 36.24
CA ALA A 21 17.42 18.45 36.90
C ALA A 21 18.08 17.17 37.46
N VAL A 22 17.29 16.17 37.88
CA VAL A 22 17.81 14.90 38.39
C VAL A 22 18.51 14.10 37.29
N LEU A 23 18.06 14.22 36.03
CA LEU A 23 18.66 13.53 34.90
C LEU A 23 19.97 14.18 34.41
N ASP A 24 20.23 15.42 34.77
CA ASP A 24 21.48 16.13 34.47
C ASP A 24 22.61 15.76 35.43
N SER A 25 22.28 15.13 36.56
CA SER A 25 23.25 14.85 37.60
C SER A 25 24.24 13.71 37.30
N SER A 26 23.95 12.88 36.28
CA SER A 26 24.78 11.72 35.96
C SER A 26 24.73 11.35 34.47
N GLU A 27 25.91 10.99 33.91
CA GLU A 27 26.02 10.47 32.54
C GLU A 27 25.22 9.16 32.30
N TYR A 28 24.94 8.41 33.37
CA TYR A 28 24.13 7.19 33.26
C TYR A 28 22.67 7.46 32.87
N PHE A 29 22.18 8.66 33.13
CA PHE A 29 20.84 9.09 32.76
C PHE A 29 20.76 9.77 31.40
N ALA A 30 21.86 9.87 30.67
CA ALA A 30 21.90 10.53 29.36
C ALA A 30 20.91 9.91 28.37
N LEU A 31 20.68 8.58 28.41
CA LEU A 31 19.72 7.87 27.58
C LEU A 31 18.29 8.32 27.83
N PHE A 32 17.91 8.54 29.07
CA PHE A 32 16.59 9.03 29.46
C PHE A 32 16.42 10.52 29.19
N ARG A 33 17.44 11.32 29.52
CA ARG A 33 17.44 12.77 29.29
C ARG A 33 17.24 13.12 27.82
N ASP A 34 17.96 12.40 26.93
CA ASP A 34 17.94 12.64 25.50
C ASP A 34 16.81 11.85 24.78
N PHE A 35 15.89 11.27 25.55
CA PHE A 35 14.73 10.60 24.97
C PHE A 35 13.89 11.62 24.22
N ASN A 36 13.62 11.30 22.96
CA ASN A 36 12.77 12.09 22.10
C ASN A 36 11.67 11.25 21.49
N PHE A 37 10.56 11.89 21.19
CA PHE A 37 9.40 11.27 20.61
C PHE A 37 8.80 12.17 19.53
N ASN A 38 8.53 11.61 18.38
CA ASN A 38 7.80 12.28 17.31
C ASN A 38 6.37 11.77 17.28
N PRO A 39 5.34 12.59 17.49
CA PRO A 39 3.94 12.15 17.45
C PRO A 39 3.41 11.99 16.03
N LEU A 40 4.08 12.55 15.02
CA LEU A 40 3.63 12.53 13.63
C LEU A 40 4.51 11.61 12.78
N PRO A 41 3.94 10.89 11.81
CA PRO A 41 4.72 10.14 10.84
C PRO A 41 5.58 11.08 10.01
N THR A 42 6.65 10.56 9.43
CA THR A 42 7.55 11.33 8.56
C THR A 42 6.90 11.55 7.19
N ASN A 43 6.29 10.49 6.66
CA ASN A 43 5.70 10.54 5.33
C ASN A 43 4.58 9.51 5.23
N ILE A 44 3.51 9.87 4.49
CA ILE A 44 2.42 8.98 4.10
C ILE A 44 2.27 9.08 2.59
N THR A 45 2.36 7.95 1.91
CA THR A 45 2.16 7.82 0.47
C THR A 45 0.98 6.90 0.20
N LEU A 46 0.06 7.34 -0.64
CA LEU A 46 -1.07 6.57 -1.13
C LEU A 46 -1.02 6.53 -2.66
N ASN A 47 -0.99 5.34 -3.22
CA ASN A 47 -1.07 5.11 -4.66
C ASN A 47 -2.35 4.33 -4.97
N SER A 48 -3.05 4.72 -5.99
CA SER A 48 -4.22 4.00 -6.49
C SER A 48 -4.15 3.88 -7.99
N ASN A 49 -4.38 2.70 -8.51
CA ASN A 49 -4.31 2.38 -9.92
C ASN A 49 -5.55 1.60 -10.36
N ILE A 50 -6.22 2.07 -11.39
CA ILE A 50 -7.38 1.42 -11.98
C ILE A 50 -7.03 1.07 -13.41
N PHE A 51 -7.04 -0.22 -13.72
CA PHE A 51 -6.87 -0.74 -15.05
C PHE A 51 -8.17 -1.42 -15.50
N ARG A 52 -8.68 -1.01 -16.63
CA ARG A 52 -9.88 -1.62 -17.23
C ARG A 52 -9.60 -1.93 -18.69
N GLN A 53 -9.81 -3.18 -19.06
CA GLN A 53 -9.73 -3.67 -20.42
C GLN A 53 -11.00 -4.44 -20.75
N TYR A 54 -11.61 -4.10 -21.85
CA TYR A 54 -12.76 -4.76 -22.41
C TYR A 54 -12.40 -5.20 -23.82
N ASN A 55 -12.70 -6.45 -24.16
CA ASN A 55 -12.48 -7.02 -25.46
C ASN A 55 -13.72 -7.81 -25.88
N GLU A 56 -14.25 -7.47 -27.04
CA GLU A 56 -15.38 -8.16 -27.68
C GLU A 56 -14.86 -8.78 -28.97
N GLN A 57 -15.03 -10.10 -29.12
CA GLN A 57 -14.64 -10.84 -30.31
C GLN A 57 -15.87 -11.43 -30.97
N LYS A 58 -16.19 -10.93 -32.17
CA LYS A 58 -17.25 -11.49 -33.05
C LYS A 58 -16.57 -12.33 -34.10
N PHE A 59 -17.00 -13.59 -34.16
CA PHE A 59 -16.54 -14.53 -35.19
C PHE A 59 -17.50 -14.49 -36.34
N ARG A 60 -17.00 -14.26 -37.56
CA ARG A 60 -17.79 -14.35 -38.76
C ARG A 60 -17.61 -15.75 -39.37
N GLU A 61 -18.64 -16.54 -39.33
CA GLU A 61 -18.64 -17.82 -40.00
C GLU A 61 -19.11 -17.64 -41.46
N VAL A 62 -18.30 -18.13 -42.40
CA VAL A 62 -18.52 -17.92 -43.83
C VAL A 62 -19.36 -19.04 -44.44
N THR A 63 -19.53 -20.16 -43.75
CA THR A 63 -20.16 -21.39 -44.25
C THR A 63 -21.33 -21.87 -43.39
N LEU A 64 -22.14 -20.95 -42.87
CA LEU A 64 -23.35 -21.34 -42.14
C LEU A 64 -24.38 -21.92 -43.08
N SER A 65 -24.78 -23.17 -42.87
CA SER A 65 -26.02 -23.75 -43.34
C SER A 65 -27.18 -23.22 -42.49
N GLU A 66 -28.39 -23.14 -43.03
CA GLU A 66 -29.57 -22.57 -42.34
C GLU A 66 -29.90 -23.15 -40.96
N ASN A 67 -29.24 -24.26 -40.56
CA ASN A 67 -29.43 -24.93 -39.28
C ASN A 67 -28.19 -24.93 -38.35
N ASP A 68 -27.16 -24.20 -38.68
CA ASP A 68 -25.96 -24.14 -37.83
C ASP A 68 -26.08 -23.10 -36.72
N ILE A 69 -25.67 -23.51 -35.50
CA ILE A 69 -25.57 -22.63 -34.36
C ILE A 69 -24.29 -21.81 -34.55
N GLY A 70 -24.44 -20.50 -34.79
CA GLY A 70 -23.29 -19.60 -34.92
C GLY A 70 -22.42 -19.57 -33.68
N ILE A 71 -21.15 -19.25 -33.87
CA ILE A 71 -20.20 -19.09 -32.77
C ILE A 71 -20.61 -17.86 -31.94
N PRO A 72 -20.86 -17.99 -30.63
CA PRO A 72 -21.25 -16.86 -29.80
C PRO A 72 -20.16 -15.82 -29.73
N THR A 73 -20.54 -14.57 -29.56
CA THR A 73 -19.62 -13.48 -29.32
C THR A 73 -18.88 -13.71 -28.01
N LEU A 74 -17.57 -13.62 -28.04
CA LEU A 74 -16.74 -13.75 -26.84
C LEU A 74 -16.51 -12.37 -26.21
N TYR A 75 -16.96 -12.21 -24.97
CA TYR A 75 -16.72 -11.02 -24.17
C TYR A 75 -15.64 -11.30 -23.12
N GLN A 76 -14.63 -10.44 -23.05
CA GLN A 76 -13.58 -10.54 -22.05
C GLN A 76 -13.42 -9.20 -21.36
N ARG A 77 -13.59 -9.19 -20.03
CA ARG A 77 -13.29 -8.05 -19.18
C ARG A 77 -12.12 -8.40 -18.27
N ASN A 78 -11.19 -7.48 -18.17
CA ASN A 78 -10.10 -7.57 -17.20
C ASN A 78 -10.03 -6.22 -16.47
N PHE A 79 -10.67 -6.15 -15.30
CA PHE A 79 -10.66 -4.97 -14.46
C PHE A 79 -9.82 -5.26 -13.22
N MET A 80 -8.80 -4.44 -13.01
CA MET A 80 -7.91 -4.55 -11.89
C MET A 80 -7.91 -3.21 -11.14
N PHE A 81 -8.07 -3.29 -9.84
CA PHE A 81 -7.95 -2.18 -8.93
C PHE A 81 -6.83 -2.47 -7.95
N GLU A 82 -5.81 -1.62 -7.96
CA GLU A 82 -4.64 -1.72 -7.10
C GLU A 82 -4.52 -0.47 -6.26
N TRP A 83 -4.24 -0.63 -4.97
CA TRP A 83 -3.84 0.45 -4.10
C TRP A 83 -2.71 0.02 -3.20
N GLU A 84 -1.80 0.94 -3.02
CA GLU A 84 -0.65 0.84 -2.14
C GLU A 84 -0.69 1.98 -1.14
N TYR A 85 -0.39 1.68 0.11
CA TYR A 85 -0.15 2.69 1.11
C TYR A 85 1.15 2.41 1.85
N ARG A 86 1.92 3.47 2.04
CA ARG A 86 3.21 3.46 2.71
C ARG A 86 3.22 4.50 3.80
N ILE A 87 3.68 4.11 4.98
CA ILE A 87 3.82 4.98 6.14
C ILE A 87 5.25 4.84 6.64
N ASN A 88 6.01 5.92 6.63
CA ASN A 88 7.32 6.01 7.24
C ASN A 88 7.21 6.83 8.51
N TYR A 89 7.74 6.30 9.59
CA TYR A 89 7.58 6.91 10.90
C TYR A 89 8.87 6.79 11.73
N ASN A 90 9.50 7.93 11.99
CA ASN A 90 10.63 8.02 12.90
C ASN A 90 10.09 8.31 14.29
N LEU A 91 9.71 7.26 15.02
CA LEU A 91 9.12 7.35 16.34
C LEU A 91 10.05 8.06 17.33
N THR A 92 11.33 7.69 17.26
CA THR A 92 12.42 8.37 17.97
C THR A 92 13.59 8.58 17.01
N ARG A 93 14.67 9.23 17.44
CA ARG A 93 15.91 9.32 16.64
C ARG A 93 16.54 7.97 16.35
N SER A 94 16.33 7.01 17.26
CA SER A 94 16.91 5.67 17.18
C SER A 94 15.93 4.61 16.68
N LEU A 95 14.62 4.88 16.66
CA LEU A 95 13.60 3.92 16.29
C LEU A 95 12.82 4.41 15.09
N GLN A 96 12.97 3.69 13.99
CA GLN A 96 12.31 3.95 12.71
C GLN A 96 11.39 2.80 12.35
N PHE A 97 10.24 3.15 11.87
CA PHE A 97 9.18 2.25 11.46
C PHE A 97 8.80 2.55 10.02
N SER A 98 8.72 1.51 9.20
CA SER A 98 8.25 1.61 7.82
C SER A 98 7.20 0.52 7.59
N PHE A 99 6.02 0.92 7.17
CA PHE A 99 4.93 0.04 6.83
C PHE A 99 4.53 0.25 5.38
N ASN A 100 4.44 -0.83 4.63
CA ASN A 100 3.98 -0.83 3.26
C ASN A 100 2.93 -1.92 3.07
N ALA A 101 1.83 -1.61 2.42
CA ALA A 101 0.83 -2.59 2.06
C ALA A 101 0.31 -2.35 0.65
N THR A 102 0.27 -3.42 -0.12
CA THR A 102 -0.24 -3.44 -1.48
C THR A 102 -1.44 -4.38 -1.56
N ASN A 103 -2.52 -3.89 -2.15
CA ASN A 103 -3.74 -4.64 -2.35
C ASN A 103 -4.10 -4.63 -3.83
N THR A 104 -4.36 -5.81 -4.38
CA THR A 104 -4.85 -5.97 -5.74
C THR A 104 -6.21 -6.65 -5.72
N ARG A 105 -7.17 -6.07 -6.41
CA ARG A 105 -8.51 -6.62 -6.60
C ARG A 105 -8.79 -6.82 -8.07
N LEU A 106 -9.56 -7.85 -8.37
CA LEU A 106 -9.90 -8.22 -9.74
C LEU A 106 -11.42 -8.38 -9.89
N VAL A 107 -11.95 -7.81 -10.95
CA VAL A 107 -13.25 -8.17 -11.48
C VAL A 107 -13.01 -9.15 -12.61
N ARG A 108 -13.34 -10.42 -12.38
CA ARG A 108 -13.29 -11.45 -13.42
C ARG A 108 -14.60 -11.43 -14.18
N ASN A 109 -14.50 -11.52 -15.49
CA ASN A 109 -15.66 -11.72 -16.31
C ASN A 109 -16.05 -13.18 -16.26
N PHE A 110 -17.06 -13.50 -15.47
CA PHE A 110 -17.80 -14.73 -15.68
C PHE A 110 -18.97 -14.35 -16.60
N ILE A 111 -18.96 -14.88 -17.83
CA ILE A 111 -20.13 -14.84 -18.68
C ILE A 111 -21.19 -15.65 -17.94
N ASP A 112 -22.20 -14.97 -17.46
CA ASP A 112 -23.39 -15.63 -16.98
C ASP A 112 -24.06 -16.20 -18.26
N GLU A 113 -24.18 -17.52 -18.36
CA GLU A 113 -24.72 -18.19 -19.54
C GLU A 113 -26.11 -17.67 -19.94
N ASN A 114 -26.80 -16.99 -19.04
CA ASN A 114 -28.10 -16.38 -19.25
C ASN A 114 -28.02 -14.93 -19.79
N ASN A 115 -26.86 -14.33 -19.93
CA ASN A 115 -26.67 -12.93 -20.35
C ASN A 115 -25.80 -12.80 -21.60
N VAL A 116 -25.83 -13.77 -22.49
CA VAL A 116 -24.98 -13.82 -23.69
C VAL A 116 -25.25 -12.67 -24.68
N ASP A 117 -26.43 -12.05 -24.61
CA ASP A 117 -26.87 -11.00 -25.55
C ASP A 117 -27.04 -9.61 -24.90
N ASP A 118 -26.50 -9.38 -23.71
CA ASP A 118 -26.64 -8.07 -23.09
C ASP A 118 -25.58 -7.09 -23.66
N ASP A 119 -25.99 -6.31 -24.67
CA ASP A 119 -25.22 -5.21 -25.25
C ASP A 119 -24.83 -4.12 -24.22
N SER A 120 -25.37 -4.22 -23.00
CA SER A 120 -25.05 -3.32 -21.91
C SER A 120 -23.68 -3.58 -21.27
N ILE A 121 -23.08 -4.75 -21.50
CA ILE A 121 -21.79 -5.15 -20.94
C ILE A 121 -20.65 -4.45 -21.69
N GLY A 122 -20.34 -3.24 -21.27
CA GLY A 122 -19.25 -2.46 -21.81
C GLY A 122 -18.13 -2.19 -20.79
N ILE A 123 -17.18 -1.35 -21.18
CA ILE A 123 -16.07 -0.94 -20.30
C ILE A 123 -16.53 -0.20 -19.04
N TRP A 124 -17.69 0.43 -19.09
CA TRP A 124 -18.27 1.22 -17.99
C TRP A 124 -19.33 0.46 -17.20
N TYR A 125 -19.63 -0.76 -17.60
CA TYR A 125 -20.57 -1.59 -16.88
C TYR A 125 -20.05 -1.83 -15.44
N ASP A 126 -20.95 -1.63 -14.49
CA ASP A 126 -20.66 -1.78 -13.06
C ASP A 126 -19.40 -1.04 -12.61
N PHE A 127 -19.38 0.26 -12.90
CA PHE A 127 -18.21 1.13 -12.67
C PHE A 127 -17.69 1.11 -11.23
N PHE A 128 -18.58 0.96 -10.25
CA PHE A 128 -18.25 0.96 -8.84
C PHE A 128 -17.87 -0.44 -8.29
N ASP A 129 -17.98 -1.49 -9.11
CA ASP A 129 -17.47 -2.79 -8.70
C ASP A 129 -15.93 -2.76 -8.68
N ILE A 130 -15.40 -2.76 -7.48
CA ILE A 130 -13.95 -2.82 -7.23
C ILE A 130 -13.41 -4.26 -7.26
N GLY A 131 -14.28 -5.25 -7.49
CA GLY A 131 -13.90 -6.64 -7.60
C GLY A 131 -13.60 -7.35 -6.28
N ARG A 132 -13.16 -8.60 -6.41
CA ARG A 132 -12.80 -9.45 -5.29
C ARG A 132 -11.33 -9.30 -4.93
N PRO A 133 -10.96 -9.40 -3.64
CA PRO A 133 -9.56 -9.44 -3.24
C PRO A 133 -8.83 -10.57 -3.97
N ASN A 134 -7.72 -10.22 -4.61
CA ASN A 134 -6.87 -11.18 -5.31
C ASN A 134 -5.55 -11.39 -4.58
N GLN A 135 -4.92 -10.30 -4.18
CA GLN A 135 -3.61 -10.33 -3.55
C GLN A 135 -3.48 -9.22 -2.52
N HIS A 136 -2.87 -9.56 -1.39
CA HIS A 136 -2.59 -8.62 -0.31
C HIS A 136 -1.20 -8.88 0.23
N PHE A 137 -0.33 -7.87 0.17
CA PHE A 137 1.00 -7.91 0.75
C PHE A 137 1.14 -6.83 1.80
N GLN A 138 1.74 -7.21 2.91
CA GLN A 138 2.12 -6.27 3.96
C GLN A 138 3.58 -6.49 4.33
N THR A 139 4.31 -5.41 4.47
CA THR A 139 5.68 -5.43 4.96
C THR A 139 5.79 -4.42 6.10
N LEU A 140 6.23 -4.91 7.24
CA LEU A 140 6.55 -4.11 8.40
C LEU A 140 8.05 -4.20 8.64
N GLN A 141 8.74 -3.07 8.60
CA GLN A 141 10.15 -2.98 8.90
C GLN A 141 10.33 -2.07 10.11
N LEU A 142 11.11 -2.55 11.06
CA LEU A 142 11.47 -1.83 12.27
C LEU A 142 12.99 -1.78 12.37
N ASN A 143 13.54 -0.59 12.34
CA ASN A 143 14.96 -0.35 12.50
C ASN A 143 15.20 0.33 13.85
N TYR A 144 16.08 -0.24 14.64
CA TYR A 144 16.45 0.33 15.92
C TYR A 144 17.95 0.45 16.05
N ASP A 145 18.42 1.69 16.11
CA ASP A 145 19.82 2.02 16.35
C ASP A 145 20.06 2.06 17.85
N LEU A 146 20.79 1.07 18.36
CA LEU A 146 21.13 1.00 19.77
C LEU A 146 22.11 2.12 20.16
N PRO A 147 21.72 3.04 21.03
CA PRO A 147 22.56 4.19 21.40
C PRO A 147 23.63 3.78 22.45
N PHE A 148 24.53 2.85 22.07
CA PHE A 148 25.60 2.39 22.98
C PHE A 148 26.52 3.51 23.45
N GLU A 149 26.67 4.57 22.65
CA GLU A 149 27.47 5.74 23.00
C GLU A 149 26.96 6.47 24.25
N LYS A 150 25.66 6.36 24.53
CA LYS A 150 25.00 7.00 25.69
C LYS A 150 25.05 6.16 26.95
N VAL A 151 25.53 4.91 26.86
CA VAL A 151 25.72 4.04 28.01
C VAL A 151 27.20 3.98 28.34
N PRO A 152 27.68 4.56 29.45
CA PRO A 152 29.09 4.66 29.74
C PRO A 152 29.85 3.33 29.74
N LEU A 153 29.20 2.25 30.18
CA LEU A 153 29.75 0.89 30.19
C LEU A 153 29.86 0.25 28.78
N LEU A 154 29.10 0.73 27.80
CA LEU A 154 29.03 0.13 26.46
C LEU A 154 29.65 1.02 25.37
N ARG A 155 30.23 2.16 25.74
CA ARG A 155 30.80 3.17 24.81
C ARG A 155 31.93 2.62 23.94
N PHE A 156 32.52 1.46 24.30
CA PHE A 156 33.54 0.78 23.48
C PHE A 156 32.98 0.01 22.31
N ILE A 157 31.65 -0.26 22.28
CA ILE A 157 30.99 -0.97 21.21
C ILE A 157 30.61 0.06 20.13
N LYS A 158 31.25 -0.03 18.98
CA LYS A 158 30.85 0.74 17.78
C LYS A 158 29.97 -0.15 16.90
N THR A 159 28.73 0.26 16.69
CA THR A 159 27.87 -0.32 15.67
C THR A 159 28.15 0.37 14.34
N THR A 160 28.50 -0.41 13.32
CA THR A 160 28.64 0.02 11.92
C THR A 160 27.39 -0.28 11.16
#